data_cfd13ce684246527cb7e060aff9fb855
#
_entry.id   cfd13ce684246527cb7e060aff9fb855
#
_cell.length_a   1.000
_cell.length_b   1.000
_cell.length_c   1.000
_cell.angle_alpha   90.00
_cell.angle_beta   90.00
_cell.angle_gamma   90.00
#
_symmetry.space_group_name_H-M   'P 1'
#
loop_
_entity.id
_entity.type
_entity.pdbx_description
1 polymer ?
#
loop_
_entity_poly.entity_id
_entity_poly.type
_entity_poly.pdbx_seq_one_letter_code
_entity_poly.pdbx_strand_id
1 'polypeptide(L)'
;MAGMAVETDGNREMIKLLLKPDNMRHLFLLTLLLSFLGACTPKPVENSFVHVNANGQFIRNGKPYYYVGTNFWYGAILGSEGEGGNRERLHKELDFLKSIGINNLRVLVGADGENGVKTRVQPSLQVAPGVYNDTILAGLDYFMNELRKRDMTAVLYLNNSWEWSGGYSVYLQWSGHGKAVVPAIDGWPAYMEYVKQFQQSDSAKVLFANYVKDIVTRTNRYNQIKYVDDPTLMSWQIGNEPRAFSDENKEPFAQWMADVAALIKSLDSNHMVSSGSEGAAGCEGDIALYERVHADPNIDYLNIHIWPYNWGWVKADSLKELLPRAKENTKKYINDHIVIAQKYKKPVVLEEFGFPRDGFRFSKSTSTEVRDEYYQYVFDLIRQDRENGGLFAGCNFWAWGGFAEQNSDHIYWEKGDDYTGDPAQEEQGLNSVFATDTTCLLYTSD
;
A
#
# COMPACT_ATOMS: atom_id res chain seq x y z
N MET A 1 -45.16 31.46 68.64
CA MET A 1 -43.86 31.17 69.23
C MET A 1 -42.83 31.40 68.12
N ALA A 2 -42.03 32.43 68.36
CA ALA A 2 -40.99 32.90 67.39
C ALA A 2 -39.71 32.03 67.47
N GLY A 3 -39.26 31.61 66.36
CA GLY A 3 -37.95 30.97 66.19
C GLY A 3 -37.00 31.93 65.48
N MET A 4 -36.19 32.65 66.24
CA MET A 4 -35.10 33.55 65.80
C MET A 4 -33.98 32.72 65.15
N ALA A 5 -33.66 33.01 63.87
CA ALA A 5 -32.43 32.54 63.23
C ALA A 5 -31.27 33.43 63.73
N VAL A 6 -30.30 32.80 64.34
CA VAL A 6 -29.04 33.44 64.75
C VAL A 6 -28.14 33.46 63.52
N GLU A 7 -27.97 34.62 62.88
CA GLU A 7 -26.91 34.89 61.91
C GLU A 7 -25.61 35.05 62.65
N THR A 8 -24.68 34.12 62.48
CA THR A 8 -23.40 34.16 63.15
C THR A 8 -22.47 35.23 62.57
N ASP A 9 -21.90 36.08 63.39
CA ASP A 9 -20.96 37.17 63.06
C ASP A 9 -19.76 36.73 62.19
N GLY A 10 -19.43 35.45 62.16
CA GLY A 10 -18.34 34.88 61.37
C GLY A 10 -18.49 35.02 59.84
N ASN A 11 -19.73 35.02 59.32
CA ASN A 11 -19.97 35.17 57.88
C ASN A 11 -19.75 36.63 57.41
N ARG A 12 -20.00 37.60 58.24
CA ARG A 12 -19.78 39.03 57.91
C ARG A 12 -18.31 39.41 57.89
N GLU A 13 -17.47 38.84 58.73
CA GLU A 13 -16.02 39.05 58.71
C GLU A 13 -15.35 38.39 57.51
N MET A 14 -15.81 37.17 57.11
CA MET A 14 -15.27 36.46 55.95
C MET A 14 -15.60 37.19 54.64
N ILE A 15 -16.79 37.76 54.50
CA ILE A 15 -17.19 38.58 53.35
C ILE A 15 -16.37 39.89 53.27
N LYS A 16 -16.07 40.53 54.43
CA LYS A 16 -15.23 41.73 54.45
C LYS A 16 -13.74 41.45 54.11
N LEU A 17 -13.23 40.25 54.42
CA LEU A 17 -11.89 39.83 54.04
C LEU A 17 -11.76 39.57 52.53
N LEU A 18 -12.81 39.04 51.90
CA LEU A 18 -12.85 38.78 50.45
C LEU A 18 -12.98 40.05 49.59
N LEU A 19 -13.52 41.15 50.18
CA LEU A 19 -13.75 42.41 49.47
C LEU A 19 -12.60 43.42 49.66
N LYS A 20 -11.47 43.07 50.26
CA LYS A 20 -10.27 43.92 50.27
C LYS A 20 -9.67 44.03 48.84
N PRO A 21 -9.23 45.22 48.39
CA PRO A 21 -8.75 45.44 47.03
C PRO A 21 -7.63 44.49 46.58
N ASP A 22 -6.78 44.05 47.48
CA ASP A 22 -5.68 43.14 47.20
C ASP A 22 -6.16 41.70 46.99
N ASN A 23 -7.20 41.27 47.73
CA ASN A 23 -7.80 39.95 47.56
C ASN A 23 -8.66 39.84 46.27
N MET A 24 -9.26 40.95 45.86
CA MET A 24 -9.96 41.01 44.58
C MET A 24 -9.04 40.87 43.36
N ARG A 25 -7.81 41.41 43.46
CA ARG A 25 -6.78 41.20 42.44
C ARG A 25 -6.33 39.73 42.33
N HIS A 26 -6.20 39.04 43.44
CA HIS A 26 -5.87 37.60 43.43
C HIS A 26 -7.05 36.74 42.97
N LEU A 27 -8.28 37.11 43.31
CA LEU A 27 -9.48 36.40 42.80
C LEU A 27 -9.67 36.61 41.29
N PHE A 28 -9.38 37.82 40.78
CA PHE A 28 -9.41 38.11 39.33
C PHE A 28 -8.30 37.40 38.57
N LEU A 29 -7.12 37.25 39.14
CA LEU A 29 -6.01 36.49 38.58
C LEU A 29 -6.30 34.97 38.61
N LEU A 30 -6.95 34.46 39.67
CA LEU A 30 -7.33 33.05 39.76
C LEU A 30 -8.45 32.68 38.78
N THR A 31 -9.45 33.57 38.57
CA THR A 31 -10.50 33.38 37.57
C THR A 31 -9.96 33.51 36.16
N LEU A 32 -8.96 34.38 35.90
CA LEU A 32 -8.29 34.45 34.60
C LEU A 32 -7.44 33.18 34.34
N LEU A 33 -6.74 32.63 35.34
CA LEU A 33 -5.99 31.38 35.20
C LEU A 33 -6.92 30.16 34.98
N LEU A 34 -8.07 30.12 35.67
CA LEU A 34 -9.06 29.05 35.48
C LEU A 34 -9.76 29.15 34.13
N SER A 35 -9.91 30.34 33.54
CA SER A 35 -10.46 30.50 32.18
C SER A 35 -9.45 30.10 31.09
N PHE A 36 -8.12 30.14 31.36
CA PHE A 36 -7.12 29.60 30.44
C PHE A 36 -6.94 28.08 30.53
N LEU A 37 -7.33 27.44 31.65
CA LEU A 37 -7.29 25.98 31.82
C LEU A 37 -8.54 25.29 31.24
N GLY A 38 -9.61 26.02 30.93
CA GLY A 38 -10.85 25.50 30.36
C GLY A 38 -10.92 25.49 28.83
N ALA A 39 -9.88 25.96 28.12
CA ALA A 39 -9.89 26.10 26.67
C ALA A 39 -9.13 24.99 25.91
N CYS A 40 -8.62 23.97 26.59
CA CYS A 40 -8.17 22.74 25.95
C CYS A 40 -9.24 21.65 26.10
N THR A 41 -10.40 21.84 25.48
CA THR A 41 -11.15 20.66 25.02
C THR A 41 -10.25 19.95 24.04
N PRO A 42 -9.84 18.69 24.28
CA PRO A 42 -9.18 17.94 23.25
C PRO A 42 -10.12 18.00 22.04
N LYS A 43 -9.64 18.55 20.90
CA LYS A 43 -10.34 18.34 19.65
C LYS A 43 -10.64 16.84 19.59
N PRO A 44 -11.87 16.44 19.20
CA PRO A 44 -12.14 15.03 18.93
C PRO A 44 -10.96 14.55 18.10
N VAL A 45 -10.32 13.46 18.51
CA VAL A 45 -9.29 12.82 17.71
C VAL A 45 -9.99 12.49 16.40
N GLU A 46 -9.81 13.34 15.40
CA GLU A 46 -10.31 13.05 14.06
C GLU A 46 -9.76 11.68 13.72
N ASN A 47 -10.64 10.76 13.30
CA ASN A 47 -10.25 9.41 12.95
C ASN A 47 -9.18 9.53 11.86
N SER A 48 -7.93 9.39 12.22
CA SER A 48 -6.78 9.56 11.32
C SER A 48 -6.60 8.38 10.36
N PHE A 49 -7.33 7.28 10.58
CA PHE A 49 -7.36 6.14 9.70
C PHE A 49 -8.11 6.46 8.40
N VAL A 50 -7.57 6.00 7.28
CA VAL A 50 -8.31 6.05 6.02
C VAL A 50 -9.45 5.04 6.07
N HIS A 51 -10.64 5.44 5.67
CA HIS A 51 -11.82 4.57 5.65
C HIS A 51 -12.72 4.91 4.46
N VAL A 52 -13.64 4.01 4.13
CA VAL A 52 -14.64 4.22 3.09
C VAL A 52 -15.94 4.77 3.72
N ASN A 53 -16.45 5.87 3.19
CA ASN A 53 -17.72 6.43 3.64
C ASN A 53 -18.94 5.75 2.97
N ALA A 54 -20.14 6.13 3.37
CA ALA A 54 -21.38 5.57 2.82
C ALA A 54 -21.60 5.81 1.31
N ASN A 55 -20.85 6.76 0.72
CA ASN A 55 -20.87 7.05 -0.71
C ASN A 55 -19.83 6.28 -1.51
N GLY A 56 -19.02 5.45 -0.86
CA GLY A 56 -17.94 4.68 -1.50
C GLY A 56 -16.67 5.48 -1.74
N GLN A 57 -16.42 6.55 -1.00
CA GLN A 57 -15.24 7.39 -1.14
C GLN A 57 -14.28 7.18 0.02
N PHE A 58 -12.98 7.23 -0.24
CA PHE A 58 -11.99 7.31 0.83
C PHE A 58 -12.08 8.63 1.58
N ILE A 59 -12.02 8.54 2.89
CA ILE A 59 -11.94 9.67 3.81
C ILE A 59 -10.69 9.54 4.66
N ARG A 60 -9.93 10.62 4.78
CA ARG A 60 -8.80 10.77 5.70
C ARG A 60 -8.92 12.10 6.44
N ASN A 61 -8.82 12.09 7.77
CA ASN A 61 -8.97 13.30 8.59
C ASN A 61 -10.26 14.10 8.28
N GLY A 62 -11.38 13.40 8.09
CA GLY A 62 -12.70 13.98 7.81
C GLY A 62 -12.85 14.59 6.40
N LYS A 63 -11.88 14.40 5.50
CA LYS A 63 -11.90 14.93 4.13
C LYS A 63 -11.83 13.82 3.09
N PRO A 64 -12.40 14.01 1.89
CA PRO A 64 -12.17 13.09 0.78
C PRO A 64 -10.68 12.93 0.50
N TYR A 65 -10.25 11.68 0.35
CA TYR A 65 -8.86 11.32 0.09
C TYR A 65 -8.73 10.68 -1.28
N TYR A 66 -8.03 11.38 -2.16
CA TYR A 66 -7.63 10.91 -3.49
C TYR A 66 -6.11 10.99 -3.56
N TYR A 67 -5.48 10.09 -4.29
CA TYR A 67 -4.02 10.11 -4.35
C TYR A 67 -3.45 9.64 -5.69
N VAL A 68 -2.30 10.19 -6.03
CA VAL A 68 -1.33 9.57 -6.91
C VAL A 68 -0.22 9.03 -6.02
N GLY A 69 0.00 7.75 -6.07
CA GLY A 69 1.02 7.04 -5.30
C GLY A 69 1.97 6.28 -6.21
N THR A 70 2.87 5.53 -5.63
CA THR A 70 3.79 4.67 -6.36
C THR A 70 4.01 3.34 -5.67
N ASN A 71 4.39 2.32 -6.44
CA ASN A 71 4.93 1.09 -5.89
C ASN A 71 6.37 1.34 -5.42
N PHE A 72 6.62 1.04 -4.14
CA PHE A 72 7.93 1.13 -3.50
C PHE A 72 8.19 -0.20 -2.78
N TRP A 73 8.08 -1.30 -3.54
CA TRP A 73 8.05 -2.66 -3.01
C TRP A 73 9.28 -3.04 -2.18
N TYR A 74 10.44 -2.47 -2.46
CA TYR A 74 11.70 -2.73 -1.74
C TYR A 74 11.92 -1.86 -0.49
N GLY A 75 10.90 -1.14 -0.02
CA GLY A 75 11.00 -0.20 1.10
C GLY A 75 11.53 -0.81 2.40
N ALA A 76 11.12 -2.05 2.73
CA ALA A 76 11.63 -2.77 3.90
C ALA A 76 13.14 -3.07 3.81
N ILE A 77 13.63 -3.45 2.63
CA ILE A 77 15.05 -3.70 2.39
C ILE A 77 15.82 -2.39 2.50
N LEU A 78 15.39 -1.34 1.82
CA LEU A 78 16.06 -0.04 1.83
C LEU A 78 16.12 0.58 3.22
N GLY A 79 15.08 0.37 4.06
CA GLY A 79 15.02 0.82 5.46
C GLY A 79 15.85 -0.01 6.43
N SER A 80 16.38 -1.17 6.01
CA SER A 80 17.18 -2.06 6.85
C SER A 80 18.60 -1.56 7.07
N GLU A 81 19.29 -2.16 8.06
CA GLU A 81 20.74 -1.98 8.27
C GLU A 81 21.56 -3.13 7.67
N GLY A 82 20.91 -4.01 6.91
CA GLY A 82 21.51 -5.15 6.29
C GLY A 82 21.86 -4.93 4.83
N GLU A 83 22.09 -6.05 4.13
CA GLU A 83 22.35 -6.07 2.69
C GLU A 83 21.21 -5.40 1.92
N GLY A 84 21.53 -4.52 0.98
CA GLY A 84 20.56 -3.72 0.22
C GLY A 84 19.95 -2.53 0.98
N GLY A 85 20.27 -2.36 2.27
CA GLY A 85 19.81 -1.24 3.10
C GLY A 85 20.58 0.04 2.83
N ASN A 86 19.84 1.16 2.74
CA ASN A 86 20.41 2.50 2.59
C ASN A 86 19.43 3.54 3.10
N ARG A 87 19.52 3.86 4.38
CA ARG A 87 18.62 4.82 5.04
C ARG A 87 18.81 6.25 4.56
N GLU A 88 20.02 6.63 4.12
CA GLU A 88 20.26 7.96 3.56
C GLU A 88 19.50 8.11 2.23
N ARG A 89 19.62 7.12 1.34
CA ARG A 89 18.81 7.06 0.12
C ARG A 89 17.32 7.06 0.46
N LEU A 90 16.87 6.25 1.41
CA LEU A 90 15.47 6.20 1.82
C LEU A 90 14.93 7.59 2.21
N HIS A 91 15.65 8.33 3.04
CA HIS A 91 15.21 9.69 3.42
C HIS A 91 15.08 10.60 2.20
N LYS A 92 16.08 10.58 1.33
CA LYS A 92 16.08 11.38 0.09
C LYS A 92 14.90 11.02 -0.82
N GLU A 93 14.61 9.71 -0.98
CA GLU A 93 13.48 9.21 -1.74
C GLU A 93 12.14 9.72 -1.19
N LEU A 94 11.92 9.56 0.12
CA LEU A 94 10.67 9.94 0.76
C LEU A 94 10.46 11.46 0.78
N ASP A 95 11.52 12.25 1.03
CA ASP A 95 11.46 13.70 1.00
C ASP A 95 11.11 14.21 -0.41
N PHE A 96 11.73 13.61 -1.43
CA PHE A 96 11.44 13.95 -2.82
C PHE A 96 10.01 13.59 -3.21
N LEU A 97 9.56 12.36 -2.95
CA LEU A 97 8.18 11.91 -3.21
C LEU A 97 7.16 12.83 -2.55
N LYS A 98 7.37 13.16 -1.27
CA LYS A 98 6.51 14.10 -0.55
C LYS A 98 6.48 15.47 -1.21
N SER A 99 7.64 15.98 -1.69
CA SER A 99 7.75 17.31 -2.31
C SER A 99 6.98 17.44 -3.63
N ILE A 100 6.78 16.32 -4.34
CA ILE A 100 6.03 16.25 -5.59
C ILE A 100 4.58 15.76 -5.41
N GLY A 101 4.06 15.73 -4.16
CA GLY A 101 2.67 15.38 -3.87
C GLY A 101 2.36 13.89 -3.73
N ILE A 102 3.33 12.99 -3.92
CA ILE A 102 3.15 11.56 -3.72
C ILE A 102 3.19 11.26 -2.23
N ASN A 103 2.09 10.77 -1.69
CA ASN A 103 1.92 10.54 -0.26
C ASN A 103 1.37 9.14 0.09
N ASN A 104 1.21 8.27 -0.92
CA ASN A 104 0.79 6.88 -0.74
C ASN A 104 1.78 5.94 -1.42
N LEU A 105 2.26 4.94 -0.69
CA LEU A 105 3.21 3.96 -1.19
C LEU A 105 2.65 2.55 -1.04
N ARG A 106 2.71 1.76 -2.11
CA ARG A 106 2.39 0.33 -2.08
C ARG A 106 3.67 -0.47 -1.89
N VAL A 107 3.73 -1.28 -0.85
CA VAL A 107 4.97 -1.85 -0.30
C VAL A 107 4.82 -3.35 -0.05
N LEU A 108 5.80 -4.13 -0.50
CA LEU A 108 5.93 -5.53 -0.11
C LEU A 108 6.39 -5.62 1.35
N VAL A 109 5.69 -6.38 2.17
CA VAL A 109 6.12 -6.66 3.56
C VAL A 109 7.49 -7.33 3.55
N GLY A 110 7.67 -8.33 2.68
CA GLY A 110 8.95 -8.97 2.40
C GLY A 110 8.80 -10.21 1.54
N ALA A 111 9.93 -10.71 1.04
CA ALA A 111 9.97 -11.92 0.22
C ALA A 111 10.03 -13.18 1.08
N ASP A 112 9.56 -14.28 0.52
CA ASP A 112 9.55 -15.62 1.11
C ASP A 112 10.59 -16.53 0.46
N GLY A 113 11.15 -17.47 1.23
CA GLY A 113 12.04 -18.52 0.75
C GLY A 113 13.52 -18.29 0.99
N GLU A 114 14.33 -19.23 0.55
CA GLU A 114 15.77 -19.18 0.69
C GLU A 114 16.37 -18.05 -0.13
N ASN A 115 17.44 -17.40 0.38
CA ASN A 115 18.26 -16.48 -0.39
C ASN A 115 19.06 -17.20 -1.46
N GLY A 116 19.53 -16.47 -2.49
CA GLY A 116 20.38 -17.00 -3.55
C GLY A 116 19.65 -17.49 -4.80
N VAL A 117 18.32 -17.39 -4.84
CA VAL A 117 17.58 -17.56 -6.10
C VAL A 117 17.68 -16.25 -6.89
N LYS A 118 18.37 -16.29 -8.04
CA LYS A 118 18.80 -15.10 -8.80
C LYS A 118 17.66 -14.15 -9.17
N THR A 119 16.49 -14.69 -9.49
CA THR A 119 15.31 -13.92 -9.92
C THR A 119 14.41 -13.47 -8.78
N ARG A 120 14.75 -13.83 -7.54
CA ARG A 120 13.97 -13.51 -6.36
C ARG A 120 14.53 -12.33 -5.61
N VAL A 121 13.64 -11.52 -5.07
CA VAL A 121 13.98 -10.42 -4.15
C VAL A 121 14.71 -10.99 -2.93
N GLN A 122 15.83 -10.37 -2.58
CA GLN A 122 16.64 -10.74 -1.44
C GLN A 122 17.29 -9.52 -0.79
N PRO A 123 17.56 -9.56 0.52
CA PRO A 123 17.32 -10.68 1.44
C PRO A 123 15.84 -10.98 1.65
N SER A 124 15.51 -12.28 1.80
CA SER A 124 14.16 -12.71 2.13
C SER A 124 13.77 -12.30 3.55
N LEU A 125 12.50 -11.99 3.75
CA LEU A 125 11.92 -11.74 5.06
C LEU A 125 11.66 -13.06 5.80
N GLN A 126 10.91 -13.96 5.20
CA GLN A 126 10.58 -15.25 5.78
C GLN A 126 11.41 -16.35 5.10
N VAL A 127 12.42 -16.87 5.81
CA VAL A 127 13.37 -17.84 5.23
C VAL A 127 12.90 -19.29 5.40
N ALA A 128 12.00 -19.53 6.35
CA ALA A 128 11.27 -20.78 6.57
C ALA A 128 9.96 -20.42 7.29
N PRO A 129 8.96 -21.32 7.34
CA PRO A 129 7.67 -21.04 7.99
C PRO A 129 7.83 -20.51 9.42
N GLY A 130 7.39 -19.27 9.67
CA GLY A 130 7.50 -18.58 10.96
C GLY A 130 8.92 -18.17 11.37
N VAL A 131 9.91 -18.30 10.49
CA VAL A 131 11.30 -17.89 10.74
C VAL A 131 11.62 -16.63 9.94
N TYR A 132 11.70 -15.50 10.65
CA TYR A 132 11.83 -14.19 10.04
C TYR A 132 13.26 -13.64 10.13
N ASN A 133 13.67 -12.96 9.08
CA ASN A 133 14.86 -12.13 9.08
C ASN A 133 14.58 -10.83 9.86
N ASP A 134 15.09 -10.75 11.07
CA ASP A 134 14.88 -9.63 11.98
C ASP A 134 15.40 -8.30 11.43
N THR A 135 16.43 -8.34 10.59
CA THR A 135 16.98 -7.15 9.92
C THR A 135 15.97 -6.55 8.94
N ILE A 136 15.25 -7.39 8.17
CA ILE A 136 14.21 -6.92 7.23
C ILE A 136 12.98 -6.46 7.98
N LEU A 137 12.57 -7.16 9.05
CA LEU A 137 11.50 -6.67 9.93
C LEU A 137 11.82 -5.31 10.54
N ALA A 138 13.08 -5.12 10.98
CA ALA A 138 13.54 -3.82 11.47
C ALA A 138 13.51 -2.75 10.36
N GLY A 139 13.85 -3.13 9.14
CA GLY A 139 13.78 -2.25 7.97
C GLY A 139 12.36 -1.81 7.66
N LEU A 140 11.38 -2.72 7.71
CA LEU A 140 9.98 -2.39 7.55
C LEU A 140 9.49 -1.44 8.65
N ASP A 141 9.80 -1.74 9.92
CA ASP A 141 9.47 -0.87 11.06
C ASP A 141 10.06 0.53 10.89
N TYR A 142 11.32 0.63 10.44
CA TYR A 142 11.97 1.90 10.18
C TYR A 142 11.30 2.66 9.04
N PHE A 143 11.03 1.99 7.94
CA PHE A 143 10.34 2.55 6.79
C PHE A 143 8.97 3.14 7.18
N MET A 144 8.13 2.38 7.88
CA MET A 144 6.82 2.84 8.37
C MET A 144 6.94 4.05 9.31
N ASN A 145 7.94 4.04 10.19
CA ASN A 145 8.20 5.19 11.07
C ASN A 145 8.64 6.44 10.30
N GLU A 146 9.40 6.30 9.22
CA GLU A 146 9.79 7.41 8.34
C GLU A 146 8.62 7.96 7.51
N LEU A 147 7.68 7.11 7.06
CA LEU A 147 6.43 7.54 6.45
C LEU A 147 5.58 8.35 7.44
N ARG A 148 5.44 7.85 8.66
CA ARG A 148 4.70 8.53 9.73
C ARG A 148 5.20 9.96 9.97
N LYS A 149 6.51 10.16 10.05
CA LYS A 149 7.14 11.48 10.22
C LYS A 149 6.81 12.46 9.09
N ARG A 150 6.50 11.94 7.90
CA ARG A 150 6.19 12.71 6.70
C ARG A 150 4.70 12.83 6.38
N ASP A 151 3.83 12.30 7.24
CA ASP A 151 2.38 12.22 6.99
C ASP A 151 2.06 11.53 5.65
N MET A 152 2.82 10.47 5.34
CA MET A 152 2.59 9.59 4.19
C MET A 152 1.88 8.32 4.64
N THR A 153 1.21 7.63 3.72
CA THR A 153 0.52 6.37 3.98
C THR A 153 1.13 5.22 3.20
N ALA A 154 0.93 4.00 3.70
CA ALA A 154 1.32 2.77 3.01
C ALA A 154 0.15 1.82 2.82
N VAL A 155 0.15 1.09 1.70
CA VAL A 155 -0.56 -0.17 1.50
C VAL A 155 0.47 -1.29 1.60
N LEU A 156 0.29 -2.19 2.56
CA LEU A 156 1.21 -3.31 2.78
C LEU A 156 0.64 -4.60 2.23
N TYR A 157 1.24 -5.15 1.15
CA TYR A 157 0.83 -6.45 0.63
C TYR A 157 1.65 -7.59 1.21
N LEU A 158 0.92 -8.66 1.60
CA LEU A 158 1.40 -9.74 2.47
C LEU A 158 1.98 -10.92 1.69
N ASN A 159 1.53 -11.14 0.47
CA ASN A 159 1.92 -12.30 -0.34
C ASN A 159 2.08 -11.89 -1.80
N ASN A 160 2.44 -12.87 -2.64
CA ASN A 160 2.52 -12.71 -4.10
C ASN A 160 2.10 -14.02 -4.77
N SER A 161 1.39 -13.96 -5.87
CA SER A 161 1.22 -15.17 -6.68
C SER A 161 2.44 -15.49 -7.54
N TRP A 162 3.30 -14.49 -7.76
CA TRP A 162 4.49 -14.62 -8.60
C TRP A 162 5.75 -14.94 -7.79
N GLU A 163 6.66 -15.65 -8.43
CA GLU A 163 7.87 -16.21 -7.80
C GLU A 163 8.91 -15.14 -7.45
N TRP A 164 8.87 -13.95 -8.05
CA TRP A 164 9.88 -12.93 -7.82
C TRP A 164 10.01 -12.45 -6.35
N SER A 165 9.03 -12.73 -5.53
CA SER A 165 9.13 -12.58 -4.06
C SER A 165 8.80 -13.88 -3.31
N GLY A 166 8.93 -15.04 -3.94
CA GLY A 166 8.68 -16.36 -3.36
C GLY A 166 7.24 -16.83 -3.51
N GLY A 167 6.32 -16.21 -2.79
CA GLY A 167 4.87 -16.37 -2.94
C GLY A 167 4.37 -17.81 -2.94
N TYR A 168 3.34 -18.09 -3.75
CA TYR A 168 2.68 -19.41 -3.79
C TYR A 168 3.63 -20.57 -3.98
N SER A 169 4.66 -20.39 -4.82
CA SER A 169 5.64 -21.47 -5.10
C SER A 169 6.39 -21.88 -3.85
N VAL A 170 6.78 -20.93 -3.00
CA VAL A 170 7.51 -21.21 -1.77
C VAL A 170 6.59 -21.80 -0.70
N TYR A 171 5.37 -21.32 -0.56
CA TYR A 171 4.40 -21.90 0.39
C TYR A 171 4.04 -23.34 0.03
N LEU A 172 3.96 -23.68 -1.25
CA LEU A 172 3.80 -25.05 -1.72
C LEU A 172 5.01 -25.92 -1.37
N GLN A 173 6.24 -25.42 -1.57
CA GLN A 173 7.43 -26.14 -1.14
C GLN A 173 7.40 -26.42 0.36
N TRP A 174 7.10 -25.44 1.18
CA TRP A 174 7.05 -25.58 2.63
C TRP A 174 5.93 -26.52 3.11
N SER A 175 4.89 -26.68 2.33
CA SER A 175 3.78 -27.59 2.62
C SER A 175 3.92 -28.99 2.02
N GLY A 176 5.10 -29.33 1.47
CA GLY A 176 5.42 -30.70 1.04
C GLY A 176 5.07 -31.03 -0.40
N HIS A 177 4.79 -30.03 -1.26
CA HIS A 177 4.47 -30.23 -2.68
C HIS A 177 5.72 -30.32 -3.59
N GLY A 178 6.89 -30.59 -3.02
CA GLY A 178 8.16 -30.63 -3.75
C GLY A 178 8.92 -29.31 -3.73
N LYS A 179 9.97 -29.21 -4.54
CA LYS A 179 10.79 -28.01 -4.66
C LYS A 179 10.01 -26.89 -5.33
N ALA A 180 10.17 -25.65 -4.86
CA ALA A 180 9.61 -24.46 -5.48
C ALA A 180 10.06 -24.35 -6.94
N VAL A 181 9.11 -24.11 -7.82
CA VAL A 181 9.36 -23.93 -9.26
C VAL A 181 9.70 -22.46 -9.50
N VAL A 182 10.76 -22.21 -10.29
CA VAL A 182 11.26 -20.88 -10.62
C VAL A 182 11.14 -20.67 -12.14
N PRO A 183 10.34 -19.72 -12.63
CA PRO A 183 10.07 -19.54 -14.06
C PRO A 183 11.33 -19.39 -14.91
N ALA A 184 12.34 -18.68 -14.43
CA ALA A 184 13.61 -18.48 -15.13
C ALA A 184 14.47 -19.74 -15.29
N ILE A 185 14.22 -20.77 -14.47
CA ILE A 185 14.94 -22.06 -14.48
C ILE A 185 14.08 -23.14 -15.13
N ASP A 186 12.82 -23.25 -14.71
CA ASP A 186 11.95 -24.36 -15.01
C ASP A 186 10.95 -24.03 -16.14
N GLY A 187 10.83 -22.74 -16.50
CA GLY A 187 9.91 -22.22 -17.50
C GLY A 187 8.51 -21.87 -16.94
N TRP A 188 7.85 -20.93 -17.60
CA TRP A 188 6.51 -20.47 -17.22
C TRP A 188 5.44 -21.58 -17.22
N PRO A 189 5.39 -22.52 -18.20
CA PRO A 189 4.40 -23.59 -18.17
C PRO A 189 4.50 -24.48 -16.92
N ALA A 190 5.72 -24.82 -16.49
CA ALA A 190 5.95 -25.60 -15.29
C ALA A 190 5.55 -24.83 -14.02
N TYR A 191 5.84 -23.52 -13.99
CA TYR A 191 5.42 -22.64 -12.89
C TYR A 191 3.90 -22.59 -12.76
N MET A 192 3.18 -22.29 -13.83
CA MET A 192 1.71 -22.20 -13.83
C MET A 192 1.05 -23.51 -13.38
N GLU A 193 1.56 -24.66 -13.85
CA GLU A 193 1.10 -25.97 -13.42
C GLU A 193 1.36 -26.26 -11.94
N TYR A 194 2.49 -25.77 -11.41
CA TYR A 194 2.84 -25.96 -10.01
C TYR A 194 2.01 -25.08 -9.09
N VAL A 195 1.90 -23.77 -9.35
CA VAL A 195 1.26 -22.81 -8.43
C VAL A 195 -0.25 -22.95 -8.38
N LYS A 196 -0.91 -23.51 -9.38
CA LYS A 196 -2.34 -23.80 -9.32
C LYS A 196 -2.72 -24.72 -8.15
N GLN A 197 -1.78 -25.54 -7.64
CA GLN A 197 -1.98 -26.41 -6.47
C GLN A 197 -2.20 -25.62 -5.18
N PHE A 198 -1.81 -24.34 -5.13
CA PHE A 198 -1.96 -23.53 -3.91
C PHE A 198 -3.41 -23.44 -3.45
N GLN A 199 -4.35 -23.30 -4.38
CA GLN A 199 -5.77 -23.17 -4.04
C GLN A 199 -6.38 -24.50 -3.49
N GLN A 200 -5.71 -25.64 -3.69
CA GLN A 200 -6.10 -26.94 -3.17
C GLN A 200 -5.29 -27.37 -1.94
N SER A 201 -4.27 -26.58 -1.52
CA SER A 201 -3.38 -26.93 -0.41
C SER A 201 -3.79 -26.25 0.89
N ASP A 202 -4.55 -26.93 1.73
CA ASP A 202 -4.91 -26.42 3.05
C ASP A 202 -3.67 -26.13 3.91
N SER A 203 -2.62 -26.97 3.81
CA SER A 203 -1.38 -26.76 4.55
C SER A 203 -0.64 -25.50 4.13
N ALA A 204 -0.59 -25.15 2.83
CA ALA A 204 0.01 -23.91 2.35
C ALA A 204 -0.79 -22.69 2.85
N LYS A 205 -2.13 -22.77 2.78
CA LYS A 205 -3.03 -21.72 3.29
C LYS A 205 -2.88 -21.50 4.80
N VAL A 206 -2.71 -22.56 5.59
CA VAL A 206 -2.47 -22.47 7.04
C VAL A 206 -1.13 -21.78 7.33
N LEU A 207 -0.05 -22.11 6.59
CA LEU A 207 1.23 -21.42 6.74
C LEU A 207 1.10 -19.93 6.44
N PHE A 208 0.39 -19.57 5.39
CA PHE A 208 0.12 -18.17 5.07
C PHE A 208 -0.72 -17.48 6.14
N ALA A 209 -1.78 -18.12 6.65
CA ALA A 209 -2.61 -17.55 7.71
C ALA A 209 -1.80 -17.29 9.01
N ASN A 210 -0.83 -18.13 9.34
CA ASN A 210 0.07 -17.91 10.48
C ASN A 210 0.98 -16.70 10.23
N TYR A 211 1.55 -16.58 9.04
CA TYR A 211 2.31 -15.40 8.65
C TYR A 211 1.48 -14.11 8.74
N VAL A 212 0.23 -14.12 8.27
CA VAL A 212 -0.69 -12.98 8.40
C VAL A 212 -0.85 -12.56 9.85
N LYS A 213 -1.06 -13.52 10.77
CA LYS A 213 -1.20 -13.24 12.21
C LYS A 213 0.05 -12.56 12.77
N ASP A 214 1.23 -13.09 12.44
CA ASP A 214 2.50 -12.59 12.96
C ASP A 214 2.78 -11.16 12.50
N ILE A 215 2.49 -10.85 11.23
CA ILE A 215 2.74 -9.53 10.65
C ILE A 215 1.70 -8.51 11.11
N VAL A 216 0.41 -8.83 11.05
CA VAL A 216 -0.67 -7.89 11.38
C VAL A 216 -0.62 -7.47 12.85
N THR A 217 -0.27 -8.38 13.76
CA THR A 217 -0.22 -8.10 15.20
C THR A 217 1.12 -7.51 15.68
N ARG A 218 2.02 -7.21 14.76
CA ARG A 218 3.35 -6.71 15.06
C ARG A 218 3.32 -5.34 15.74
N THR A 219 4.28 -5.09 16.63
CA THR A 219 4.58 -3.76 17.19
C THR A 219 5.85 -3.21 16.54
N ASN A 220 5.78 -1.99 16.03
CA ASN A 220 6.91 -1.29 15.43
C ASN A 220 7.97 -1.00 16.51
N ARG A 221 9.21 -1.44 16.28
CA ARG A 221 10.29 -1.31 17.27
C ARG A 221 10.80 0.11 17.49
N TYR A 222 10.61 1.00 16.52
CA TYR A 222 11.14 2.38 16.60
C TYR A 222 10.19 3.33 17.31
N ASN A 223 8.88 3.15 17.19
CA ASN A 223 7.89 4.04 17.81
C ASN A 223 6.97 3.35 18.82
N GLN A 224 7.10 2.03 19.00
CA GLN A 224 6.31 1.20 19.91
C GLN A 224 4.80 1.20 19.66
N ILE A 225 4.38 1.59 18.45
CA ILE A 225 2.99 1.55 18.03
C ILE A 225 2.73 0.17 17.39
N LYS A 226 1.64 -0.49 17.76
CA LYS A 226 1.20 -1.69 17.04
C LYS A 226 0.80 -1.31 15.62
N TYR A 227 1.05 -2.17 14.64
CA TYR A 227 0.64 -1.90 13.26
C TYR A 227 -0.87 -1.67 13.14
N VAL A 228 -1.67 -2.41 13.90
CA VAL A 228 -3.13 -2.24 13.97
C VAL A 228 -3.60 -0.89 14.54
N ASP A 229 -2.70 -0.14 15.20
CA ASP A 229 -2.98 1.17 15.81
C ASP A 229 -2.27 2.32 15.05
N ASP A 230 -1.57 2.04 13.94
CA ASP A 230 -0.79 3.04 13.21
C ASP A 230 -1.52 3.55 11.96
N PRO A 231 -2.10 4.77 11.97
CA PRO A 231 -2.81 5.33 10.82
C PRO A 231 -1.91 5.65 9.62
N THR A 232 -0.60 5.44 9.71
CA THR A 232 0.33 5.45 8.57
C THR A 232 0.03 4.29 7.63
N LEU A 233 -0.42 3.15 8.16
CA LEU A 233 -0.96 2.07 7.37
C LEU A 233 -2.37 2.45 6.87
N MET A 234 -2.56 2.48 5.56
CA MET A 234 -3.86 2.70 4.95
C MET A 234 -4.66 1.39 4.87
N SER A 235 -3.99 0.33 4.43
CA SER A 235 -4.64 -0.94 4.12
C SER A 235 -3.66 -2.11 4.21
N TRP A 236 -4.14 -3.22 4.73
CA TRP A 236 -3.57 -4.53 4.48
C TRP A 236 -4.05 -5.03 3.13
N GLN A 237 -3.15 -5.60 2.34
CA GLN A 237 -3.47 -6.20 1.06
C GLN A 237 -3.11 -7.68 1.09
N ILE A 238 -4.05 -8.54 0.67
CA ILE A 238 -3.90 -10.00 0.77
C ILE A 238 -2.68 -10.47 -0.01
N GLY A 239 -2.49 -9.97 -1.22
CA GLY A 239 -1.31 -10.33 -1.99
C GLY A 239 -1.09 -9.43 -3.20
N ASN A 240 0.03 -9.64 -3.88
CA ASN A 240 0.27 -9.10 -5.21
C ASN A 240 -0.32 -10.07 -6.24
N GLU A 241 -1.28 -9.57 -7.00
CA GLU A 241 -1.90 -10.30 -8.12
C GLU A 241 -2.37 -11.72 -7.79
N PRO A 242 -3.17 -11.90 -6.70
CA PRO A 242 -3.65 -13.23 -6.34
C PRO A 242 -4.52 -13.82 -7.47
N ARG A 243 -4.30 -15.12 -7.76
CA ARG A 243 -4.93 -15.82 -8.89
C ARG A 243 -5.41 -17.22 -8.53
N ALA A 244 -6.40 -17.68 -9.29
CA ALA A 244 -6.87 -19.07 -9.26
C ALA A 244 -5.94 -20.01 -10.05
N PHE A 245 -5.33 -19.54 -11.13
CA PHE A 245 -4.49 -20.28 -12.09
C PHE A 245 -5.20 -21.40 -12.87
N SER A 246 -6.49 -21.62 -12.65
CA SER A 246 -7.31 -22.54 -13.42
C SER A 246 -8.80 -22.32 -13.14
N ASP A 247 -9.66 -22.80 -14.03
CA ASP A 247 -11.11 -22.67 -13.87
C ASP A 247 -11.64 -23.46 -12.66
N GLU A 248 -11.11 -24.65 -12.39
CA GLU A 248 -11.51 -25.47 -11.25
C GLU A 248 -11.14 -24.85 -9.91
N ASN A 249 -10.20 -23.92 -9.88
CA ASN A 249 -9.77 -23.24 -8.68
C ASN A 249 -10.51 -21.93 -8.39
N LYS A 250 -11.41 -21.47 -9.25
CA LYS A 250 -12.13 -20.21 -9.05
C LYS A 250 -12.93 -20.16 -7.74
N GLU A 251 -13.62 -21.26 -7.40
CA GLU A 251 -14.35 -21.35 -6.14
C GLU A 251 -13.43 -21.39 -4.92
N PRO A 252 -12.43 -22.30 -4.84
CA PRO A 252 -11.47 -22.30 -3.75
C PRO A 252 -10.71 -20.98 -3.59
N PHE A 253 -10.39 -20.30 -4.69
CA PHE A 253 -9.75 -19.00 -4.70
C PHE A 253 -10.64 -17.93 -4.06
N ALA A 254 -11.89 -17.80 -4.50
CA ALA A 254 -12.82 -16.81 -3.95
C ALA A 254 -13.05 -17.05 -2.45
N GLN A 255 -13.18 -18.31 -2.02
CA GLN A 255 -13.32 -18.65 -0.62
C GLN A 255 -12.06 -18.30 0.19
N TRP A 256 -10.86 -18.62 -0.33
CA TRP A 256 -9.61 -18.28 0.33
C TRP A 256 -9.43 -16.76 0.48
N MET A 257 -9.80 -15.96 -0.53
CA MET A 257 -9.76 -14.50 -0.45
C MET A 257 -10.68 -13.98 0.66
N ALA A 258 -11.90 -14.52 0.78
CA ALA A 258 -12.84 -14.18 1.84
C ALA A 258 -12.31 -14.58 3.22
N ASP A 259 -11.74 -15.78 3.35
CA ASP A 259 -11.21 -16.30 4.62
C ASP A 259 -10.03 -15.44 5.12
N VAL A 260 -9.12 -15.04 4.23
CA VAL A 260 -7.98 -14.19 4.58
C VAL A 260 -8.44 -12.78 4.93
N ALA A 261 -9.39 -12.19 4.19
CA ALA A 261 -9.96 -10.90 4.51
C ALA A 261 -10.63 -10.90 5.89
N ALA A 262 -11.42 -11.93 6.19
CA ALA A 262 -12.05 -12.10 7.50
C ALA A 262 -11.01 -12.30 8.62
N LEU A 263 -9.93 -13.06 8.38
CA LEU A 263 -8.84 -13.22 9.32
C LEU A 263 -8.20 -11.86 9.65
N ILE A 264 -7.83 -11.08 8.63
CA ILE A 264 -7.22 -9.76 8.85
C ILE A 264 -8.17 -8.86 9.64
N LYS A 265 -9.46 -8.78 9.26
CA LYS A 265 -10.47 -7.97 9.98
C LYS A 265 -10.68 -8.43 11.41
N SER A 266 -10.51 -9.72 11.72
CA SER A 266 -10.59 -10.23 13.10
C SER A 266 -9.40 -9.81 13.98
N LEU A 267 -8.25 -9.51 13.36
CA LEU A 267 -7.03 -9.07 14.03
C LEU A 267 -6.94 -7.53 14.09
N ASP A 268 -7.48 -6.87 13.10
CA ASP A 268 -7.37 -5.43 12.88
C ASP A 268 -8.70 -4.85 12.39
N SER A 269 -9.40 -4.17 13.28
CA SER A 269 -10.67 -3.49 12.98
C SER A 269 -10.53 -2.06 12.49
N ASN A 270 -9.30 -1.51 12.49
CA ASN A 270 -9.05 -0.10 12.16
C ASN A 270 -8.73 0.11 10.69
N HIS A 271 -8.00 -0.83 10.09
CA HIS A 271 -7.51 -0.68 8.72
C HIS A 271 -8.42 -1.33 7.69
N MET A 272 -8.34 -0.79 6.49
CA MET A 272 -8.95 -1.40 5.32
C MET A 272 -8.22 -2.67 4.91
N VAL A 273 -8.93 -3.53 4.20
CA VAL A 273 -8.38 -4.72 3.55
C VAL A 273 -8.70 -4.65 2.06
N SER A 274 -7.73 -5.00 1.25
CA SER A 274 -7.88 -5.10 -0.21
C SER A 274 -7.30 -6.39 -0.75
N SER A 275 -7.71 -6.74 -1.97
CA SER A 275 -7.32 -8.01 -2.60
C SER A 275 -5.91 -7.98 -3.17
N GLY A 276 -5.52 -6.86 -3.83
CA GLY A 276 -4.35 -6.75 -4.69
C GLY A 276 -4.53 -7.35 -6.08
N SER A 277 -5.78 -7.51 -6.52
CA SER A 277 -6.14 -8.14 -7.80
C SER A 277 -5.80 -7.25 -8.99
N GLU A 278 -5.42 -7.87 -10.12
CA GLU A 278 -5.30 -7.19 -11.40
C GLU A 278 -6.66 -6.77 -12.01
N GLY A 279 -7.76 -7.19 -11.41
CA GLY A 279 -9.09 -7.04 -11.99
C GLY A 279 -9.55 -8.35 -12.69
N ALA A 280 -10.36 -8.21 -13.72
CA ALA A 280 -10.82 -9.37 -14.50
C ALA A 280 -9.64 -10.20 -15.08
N ALA A 281 -8.54 -9.56 -15.47
CA ALA A 281 -7.34 -10.25 -15.96
C ALA A 281 -6.77 -11.21 -14.92
N GLY A 282 -6.67 -10.79 -13.66
CA GLY A 282 -6.24 -11.63 -12.53
C GLY A 282 -7.23 -12.68 -12.07
N CYS A 283 -8.46 -12.61 -12.58
CA CYS A 283 -9.53 -13.57 -12.31
C CYS A 283 -9.79 -14.49 -13.54
N GLU A 284 -8.74 -14.89 -14.23
CA GLU A 284 -8.80 -15.75 -15.43
C GLU A 284 -9.70 -15.19 -16.55
N GLY A 285 -9.77 -13.86 -16.68
CA GLY A 285 -10.66 -13.16 -17.60
C GLY A 285 -12.12 -13.12 -17.16
N ASP A 286 -12.45 -13.59 -15.97
CA ASP A 286 -13.81 -13.74 -15.46
C ASP A 286 -14.18 -12.55 -14.55
N ILE A 287 -14.90 -11.59 -15.11
CA ILE A 287 -15.37 -10.40 -14.36
C ILE A 287 -16.36 -10.77 -13.25
N ALA A 288 -17.09 -11.89 -13.38
CA ALA A 288 -18.00 -12.33 -12.33
C ALA A 288 -17.27 -12.90 -11.12
N LEU A 289 -16.14 -13.58 -11.33
CA LEU A 289 -15.24 -13.99 -10.24
C LEU A 289 -14.65 -12.76 -9.53
N TYR A 290 -14.20 -11.77 -10.30
CA TYR A 290 -13.71 -10.51 -9.74
C TYR A 290 -14.77 -9.82 -8.89
N GLU A 291 -15.99 -9.67 -9.42
CA GLU A 291 -17.11 -9.10 -8.69
C GLU A 291 -17.39 -9.87 -7.39
N ARG A 292 -17.41 -11.20 -7.45
CA ARG A 292 -17.67 -12.05 -6.29
C ARG A 292 -16.63 -11.84 -5.18
N VAL A 293 -15.34 -11.77 -5.52
CA VAL A 293 -14.27 -11.50 -4.54
C VAL A 293 -14.48 -10.14 -3.89
N HIS A 294 -14.78 -9.10 -4.67
CA HIS A 294 -14.90 -7.74 -4.17
C HIS A 294 -16.27 -7.40 -3.57
N ALA A 295 -17.26 -8.29 -3.72
CA ALA A 295 -18.53 -8.18 -3.00
C ALA A 295 -18.41 -8.53 -1.51
N ASP A 296 -17.33 -9.23 -1.10
CA ASP A 296 -17.11 -9.60 0.29
C ASP A 296 -17.06 -8.34 1.18
N PRO A 297 -17.81 -8.33 2.31
CA PRO A 297 -17.88 -7.15 3.19
C PRO A 297 -16.55 -6.82 3.90
N ASN A 298 -15.63 -7.78 3.98
CA ASN A 298 -14.30 -7.58 4.58
C ASN A 298 -13.28 -7.02 3.60
N ILE A 299 -13.59 -6.92 2.31
CA ILE A 299 -12.77 -6.24 1.30
C ILE A 299 -13.35 -4.84 1.09
N ASP A 300 -12.60 -3.80 1.46
CA ASP A 300 -13.11 -2.44 1.56
C ASP A 300 -13.09 -1.69 0.24
N TYR A 301 -12.18 -2.01 -0.68
CA TYR A 301 -12.07 -1.36 -1.97
C TYR A 301 -11.58 -2.30 -3.07
N LEU A 302 -11.76 -1.90 -4.31
CA LEU A 302 -11.43 -2.66 -5.50
C LEU A 302 -10.03 -2.30 -5.98
N ASN A 303 -9.28 -3.31 -6.42
CA ASN A 303 -7.96 -3.15 -7.04
C ASN A 303 -8.02 -3.57 -8.50
N ILE A 304 -7.30 -2.85 -9.34
CA ILE A 304 -7.02 -3.22 -10.72
C ILE A 304 -5.57 -2.91 -11.05
N HIS A 305 -4.95 -3.69 -11.94
CA HIS A 305 -3.67 -3.43 -12.55
C HIS A 305 -3.83 -3.35 -14.06
N ILE A 306 -2.99 -2.59 -14.75
CA ILE A 306 -3.06 -2.45 -16.21
C ILE A 306 -1.65 -2.45 -16.79
N TRP A 307 -1.35 -3.47 -17.58
CA TRP A 307 -0.05 -3.71 -18.19
C TRP A 307 -0.15 -3.77 -19.72
N PRO A 308 -0.16 -2.61 -20.43
CA PRO A 308 -0.38 -2.57 -21.87
C PRO A 308 0.58 -3.42 -22.69
N TYR A 309 1.87 -3.47 -22.26
CA TYR A 309 2.87 -4.28 -22.94
C TYR A 309 2.65 -5.77 -22.67
N ASN A 310 2.52 -6.18 -21.41
CA ASN A 310 2.35 -7.57 -21.01
C ASN A 310 1.06 -8.19 -21.56
N TRP A 311 0.01 -7.37 -21.71
CA TRP A 311 -1.27 -7.79 -22.27
C TRP A 311 -1.35 -7.67 -23.81
N GLY A 312 -0.22 -7.33 -24.45
CA GLY A 312 -0.13 -7.26 -25.93
C GLY A 312 -0.94 -6.12 -26.56
N TRP A 313 -1.28 -5.08 -25.78
CA TRP A 313 -1.93 -3.88 -26.32
C TRP A 313 -0.94 -3.00 -27.08
N VAL A 314 0.33 -3.05 -26.68
CA VAL A 314 1.47 -2.43 -27.36
C VAL A 314 2.57 -3.45 -27.58
N LYS A 315 3.54 -3.12 -28.43
CA LYS A 315 4.71 -3.94 -28.74
C LYS A 315 5.97 -3.11 -28.59
N ALA A 316 7.11 -3.75 -28.29
CA ALA A 316 8.39 -3.11 -28.07
C ALA A 316 8.84 -2.18 -29.21
N ASP A 317 8.54 -2.55 -30.45
CA ASP A 317 8.89 -1.81 -31.68
C ASP A 317 7.84 -0.77 -32.11
N SER A 318 6.71 -0.67 -31.45
CA SER A 318 5.53 0.11 -31.89
C SER A 318 4.84 0.78 -30.71
N LEU A 319 5.59 1.22 -29.69
CA LEU A 319 5.02 1.84 -28.46
C LEU A 319 4.20 3.09 -28.79
N LYS A 320 4.74 3.98 -29.62
CA LYS A 320 4.10 5.24 -29.98
C LYS A 320 2.88 5.07 -30.87
N GLU A 321 2.99 4.21 -31.88
CA GLU A 321 1.93 3.91 -32.83
C GLU A 321 0.71 3.26 -32.19
N LEU A 322 0.95 2.42 -31.18
CA LEU A 322 -0.10 1.69 -30.45
C LEU A 322 -0.59 2.38 -29.18
N LEU A 323 -0.01 3.52 -28.80
CA LEU A 323 -0.43 4.27 -27.62
C LEU A 323 -1.92 4.65 -27.63
N PRO A 324 -2.55 5.09 -28.74
CA PRO A 324 -3.98 5.36 -28.75
C PRO A 324 -4.82 4.16 -28.38
N ARG A 325 -4.45 2.96 -28.87
CA ARG A 325 -5.11 1.69 -28.53
C ARG A 325 -4.94 1.35 -27.05
N ALA A 326 -3.74 1.55 -26.50
CA ALA A 326 -3.50 1.33 -25.09
C ALA A 326 -4.39 2.23 -24.22
N LYS A 327 -4.50 3.52 -24.54
CA LYS A 327 -5.37 4.49 -23.86
C LYS A 327 -6.86 4.08 -23.91
N GLU A 328 -7.35 3.67 -25.08
CA GLU A 328 -8.73 3.21 -25.24
C GLU A 328 -9.03 1.97 -24.39
N ASN A 329 -8.16 0.96 -24.46
CA ASN A 329 -8.30 -0.26 -23.69
C ASN A 329 -8.22 0.01 -22.18
N THR A 330 -7.31 0.89 -21.73
CA THR A 330 -7.18 1.33 -20.35
C THR A 330 -8.49 1.94 -19.84
N LYS A 331 -9.05 2.90 -20.59
CA LYS A 331 -10.32 3.54 -20.22
C LYS A 331 -11.46 2.52 -20.14
N LYS A 332 -11.53 1.63 -21.11
CA LYS A 332 -12.56 0.57 -21.11
C LYS A 332 -12.41 -0.32 -19.88
N TYR A 333 -11.20 -0.79 -19.60
CA TYR A 333 -10.93 -1.67 -18.46
C TYR A 333 -11.30 -0.99 -17.12
N ILE A 334 -10.91 0.25 -16.92
CA ILE A 334 -11.29 1.03 -15.73
C ILE A 334 -12.81 1.14 -15.60
N ASN A 335 -13.50 1.49 -16.70
CA ASN A 335 -14.95 1.65 -16.68
C ASN A 335 -15.70 0.35 -16.37
N ASP A 336 -15.24 -0.78 -16.90
CA ASP A 336 -15.83 -2.09 -16.63
C ASP A 336 -15.79 -2.42 -15.11
N HIS A 337 -14.74 -2.01 -14.42
CA HIS A 337 -14.58 -2.22 -12.97
C HIS A 337 -15.30 -1.15 -12.12
N ILE A 338 -15.41 0.09 -12.61
CA ILE A 338 -16.20 1.14 -11.93
C ILE A 338 -17.66 0.75 -11.81
N VAL A 339 -18.24 0.04 -12.78
CA VAL A 339 -19.62 -0.46 -12.69
C VAL A 339 -19.81 -1.34 -11.45
N ILE A 340 -18.84 -2.22 -11.15
CA ILE A 340 -18.87 -3.07 -9.96
C ILE A 340 -18.71 -2.22 -8.69
N ALA A 341 -17.77 -1.27 -8.71
CA ALA A 341 -17.55 -0.35 -7.61
C ALA A 341 -18.82 0.43 -7.23
N GLN A 342 -19.54 0.94 -8.22
CA GLN A 342 -20.81 1.63 -8.03
C GLN A 342 -21.88 0.73 -7.40
N LYS A 343 -21.95 -0.53 -7.82
CA LYS A 343 -22.89 -1.53 -7.28
C LYS A 343 -22.70 -1.76 -5.78
N TYR A 344 -21.43 -1.83 -5.34
CA TYR A 344 -21.09 -2.12 -3.94
C TYR A 344 -20.72 -0.87 -3.13
N LYS A 345 -20.71 0.31 -3.75
CA LYS A 345 -20.27 1.57 -3.13
C LYS A 345 -18.88 1.44 -2.50
N LYS A 346 -17.93 0.96 -3.29
CA LYS A 346 -16.53 0.80 -2.89
C LYS A 346 -15.64 1.57 -3.85
N PRO A 347 -14.54 2.21 -3.39
CA PRO A 347 -13.61 2.87 -4.28
C PRO A 347 -12.87 1.87 -5.19
N VAL A 348 -12.37 2.35 -6.33
CA VAL A 348 -11.43 1.62 -7.20
C VAL A 348 -10.07 2.30 -7.16
N VAL A 349 -9.02 1.51 -7.06
CA VAL A 349 -7.64 1.97 -7.17
C VAL A 349 -6.93 1.20 -8.28
N LEU A 350 -6.26 1.92 -9.18
CA LEU A 350 -5.33 1.35 -10.15
C LEU A 350 -3.96 1.23 -9.47
N GLU A 351 -3.71 0.09 -8.82
CA GLU A 351 -2.55 -0.09 -7.94
C GLU A 351 -1.25 -0.47 -8.66
N GLU A 352 -1.36 -0.91 -9.90
CA GLU A 352 -0.23 -1.05 -10.79
C GLU A 352 -0.61 -0.63 -12.21
N PHE A 353 0.23 0.17 -12.79
CA PHE A 353 0.27 0.40 -14.23
C PHE A 353 1.69 0.85 -14.58
N GLY A 354 2.13 0.42 -15.72
CA GLY A 354 3.44 0.77 -16.23
C GLY A 354 3.41 0.89 -17.75
N PHE A 355 4.41 1.55 -18.27
CA PHE A 355 4.64 1.64 -19.69
C PHE A 355 6.15 1.66 -19.95
N PRO A 356 6.67 0.87 -20.91
CA PRO A 356 8.11 0.81 -21.19
C PRO A 356 8.68 2.17 -21.58
N ARG A 357 9.97 2.39 -21.28
CA ARG A 357 10.72 3.54 -21.81
C ARG A 357 10.73 3.51 -23.33
N ASP A 358 10.86 4.69 -23.92
CA ASP A 358 10.84 4.88 -25.38
C ASP A 358 11.86 3.98 -26.07
N GLY A 359 11.42 3.37 -27.17
CA GLY A 359 12.22 2.42 -27.93
C GLY A 359 12.60 1.14 -27.17
N PHE A 360 11.85 0.81 -26.10
CA PHE A 360 12.09 -0.37 -25.25
C PHE A 360 13.52 -0.40 -24.71
N ARG A 361 13.96 0.72 -24.15
CA ARG A 361 15.30 0.91 -23.58
C ARG A 361 15.26 0.83 -22.06
N PHE A 362 16.39 0.54 -21.43
CA PHE A 362 16.48 0.32 -19.98
C PHE A 362 17.22 1.45 -19.26
N SER A 363 18.12 2.17 -19.94
CA SER A 363 18.91 3.22 -19.33
C SER A 363 18.07 4.40 -18.86
N LYS A 364 18.34 4.87 -17.63
CA LYS A 364 17.71 6.07 -17.05
C LYS A 364 17.93 7.37 -17.85
N SER A 365 18.87 7.37 -18.80
CA SER A 365 19.11 8.50 -19.71
C SER A 365 18.24 8.47 -20.97
N THR A 366 17.46 7.42 -21.19
CA THR A 366 16.60 7.29 -22.36
C THR A 366 15.33 8.11 -22.18
N SER A 367 14.79 8.66 -23.29
CA SER A 367 13.51 9.37 -23.33
C SER A 367 12.36 8.52 -22.75
N THR A 368 11.38 9.23 -22.21
CA THR A 368 10.14 8.68 -21.65
C THR A 368 8.87 9.35 -22.19
N GLU A 369 8.97 10.05 -23.33
CA GLU A 369 7.88 10.86 -23.88
C GLU A 369 6.57 10.06 -24.07
N VAL A 370 6.65 8.84 -24.63
CA VAL A 370 5.48 7.99 -24.86
C VAL A 370 4.91 7.47 -23.55
N ARG A 371 5.79 7.06 -22.61
CA ARG A 371 5.39 6.66 -21.26
C ARG A 371 4.71 7.81 -20.52
N ASP A 372 5.29 8.99 -20.55
CA ASP A 372 4.79 10.16 -19.85
C ASP A 372 3.40 10.57 -20.38
N GLU A 373 3.18 10.48 -21.71
CA GLU A 373 1.86 10.70 -22.31
C GLU A 373 0.82 9.65 -21.85
N TYR A 374 1.23 8.42 -21.64
CA TYR A 374 0.36 7.38 -21.08
C TYR A 374 0.03 7.64 -19.60
N TYR A 375 1.02 8.00 -18.80
CA TYR A 375 0.85 8.32 -17.37
C TYR A 375 -0.03 9.53 -17.17
N GLN A 376 0.21 10.62 -17.93
CA GLN A 376 -0.66 11.79 -17.93
C GLN A 376 -2.11 11.42 -18.21
N TYR A 377 -2.34 10.56 -19.20
CA TYR A 377 -3.68 10.10 -19.53
C TYR A 377 -4.36 9.39 -18.35
N VAL A 378 -3.65 8.54 -17.64
CA VAL A 378 -4.18 7.85 -16.44
C VAL A 378 -4.50 8.86 -15.33
N PHE A 379 -3.60 9.81 -15.06
CA PHE A 379 -3.82 10.85 -14.04
C PHE A 379 -5.02 11.74 -14.41
N ASP A 380 -5.19 12.05 -15.67
CA ASP A 380 -6.35 12.81 -16.17
C ASP A 380 -7.67 12.07 -15.96
N LEU A 381 -7.68 10.74 -16.13
CA LEU A 381 -8.88 9.93 -15.87
C LEU A 381 -9.26 9.96 -14.37
N ILE A 382 -8.28 9.90 -13.46
CA ILE A 382 -8.53 10.01 -12.01
C ILE A 382 -9.05 11.39 -11.67
N ARG A 383 -8.41 12.46 -12.19
CA ARG A 383 -8.82 13.83 -11.94
C ARG A 383 -10.25 14.10 -12.42
N GLN A 384 -10.58 13.69 -13.64
CA GLN A 384 -11.92 13.83 -14.20
C GLN A 384 -12.99 13.08 -13.40
N ASP A 385 -12.68 11.85 -12.97
CA ASP A 385 -13.61 11.07 -12.15
C ASP A 385 -13.82 11.72 -10.78
N ARG A 386 -12.74 12.18 -10.13
CA ARG A 386 -12.78 12.93 -8.88
C ARG A 386 -13.65 14.19 -8.97
N GLU A 387 -13.47 15.01 -10.02
CA GLU A 387 -14.24 16.23 -10.25
C GLU A 387 -15.75 15.96 -10.39
N ASN A 388 -16.11 14.77 -10.88
CA ASN A 388 -17.48 14.30 -11.00
C ASN A 388 -17.99 13.52 -9.77
N GLY A 389 -17.20 13.45 -8.68
CA GLY A 389 -17.56 12.71 -7.47
C GLY A 389 -17.60 11.20 -7.65
N GLY A 390 -16.83 10.67 -8.61
CA GLY A 390 -16.77 9.27 -8.94
C GLY A 390 -15.98 8.43 -7.92
N LEU A 391 -15.80 7.16 -8.23
CA LEU A 391 -15.21 6.15 -7.34
C LEU A 391 -13.78 5.73 -7.75
N PHE A 392 -13.21 6.29 -8.81
CA PHE A 392 -11.81 6.07 -9.18
C PHE A 392 -10.91 6.90 -8.27
N ALA A 393 -10.52 6.32 -7.13
CA ALA A 393 -10.03 7.06 -5.97
C ALA A 393 -8.51 7.32 -5.99
N GLY A 394 -7.76 6.63 -6.84
CA GLY A 394 -6.32 6.84 -6.90
C GLY A 394 -5.57 5.81 -7.73
N CYS A 395 -4.25 5.97 -7.76
CA CYS A 395 -3.35 5.01 -8.39
C CYS A 395 -1.99 4.92 -7.69
N ASN A 396 -1.28 3.81 -7.96
CA ASN A 396 0.13 3.63 -7.65
C ASN A 396 0.84 3.19 -8.93
N PHE A 397 1.62 4.05 -9.56
CA PHE A 397 2.36 3.67 -10.75
C PHE A 397 3.47 2.65 -10.44
N TRP A 398 3.81 1.81 -11.38
CA TRP A 398 4.93 0.89 -11.31
C TRP A 398 6.11 1.45 -12.08
N ALA A 399 7.25 1.54 -11.42
CA ALA A 399 7.43 1.63 -9.98
C ALA A 399 8.56 2.62 -9.69
N TRP A 400 8.71 3.00 -8.43
CA TRP A 400 9.67 4.01 -8.04
C TRP A 400 11.12 3.48 -8.13
N GLY A 401 11.90 4.01 -9.06
CA GLY A 401 13.33 3.78 -9.19
C GLY A 401 14.15 4.87 -8.48
N GLY A 402 13.57 6.06 -8.40
CA GLY A 402 14.07 7.18 -7.61
C GLY A 402 15.51 7.56 -7.88
N PHE A 403 16.32 7.56 -6.84
CA PHE A 403 17.74 7.87 -6.88
C PHE A 403 18.65 6.64 -7.00
N ALA A 404 18.11 5.47 -7.36
CA ALA A 404 18.88 4.26 -7.55
C ALA A 404 20.04 4.48 -8.56
N GLU A 405 21.20 3.94 -8.26
CA GLU A 405 22.28 3.82 -9.22
C GLU A 405 22.05 2.58 -10.07
N GLN A 406 21.87 2.81 -11.37
CA GLN A 406 21.64 1.74 -12.32
C GLN A 406 23.00 1.17 -12.78
N ASN A 407 23.18 -0.16 -12.65
CA ASN A 407 24.34 -0.83 -13.20
C ASN A 407 24.15 -1.02 -14.71
N SER A 408 25.10 -0.55 -15.50
CA SER A 408 25.07 -0.64 -16.98
C SER A 408 25.67 -1.93 -17.53
N ASP A 409 26.35 -2.72 -16.69
CA ASP A 409 27.10 -3.91 -17.14
C ASP A 409 26.17 -5.12 -17.35
N HIS A 410 24.98 -5.09 -16.78
CA HIS A 410 23.97 -6.13 -16.95
C HIS A 410 22.54 -5.55 -16.91
N ILE A 411 21.60 -6.31 -17.45
CA ILE A 411 20.20 -5.89 -17.62
C ILE A 411 19.34 -6.27 -16.40
N TYR A 412 19.59 -7.43 -15.80
CA TYR A 412 18.86 -7.94 -14.65
C TYR A 412 19.59 -7.60 -13.36
N TRP A 413 18.84 -7.47 -12.28
CA TRP A 413 19.42 -7.23 -10.97
C TRP A 413 20.39 -8.34 -10.56
N GLU A 414 21.52 -7.95 -10.03
CA GLU A 414 22.49 -8.85 -9.41
C GLU A 414 22.79 -8.41 -7.97
N LYS A 415 23.24 -9.37 -7.16
CA LYS A 415 23.56 -9.12 -5.76
C LYS A 415 24.60 -7.99 -5.62
N GLY A 416 24.22 -6.95 -4.88
CA GLY A 416 25.03 -5.75 -4.67
C GLY A 416 24.58 -4.54 -5.48
N ASP A 417 23.65 -4.71 -6.43
CA ASP A 417 23.01 -3.59 -7.12
C ASP A 417 21.99 -2.90 -6.24
N ASP A 418 21.74 -1.63 -6.51
CA ASP A 418 20.57 -0.95 -5.99
C ASP A 418 19.29 -1.58 -6.55
N TYR A 419 18.27 -1.73 -5.72
CA TYR A 419 16.93 -1.98 -6.24
C TYR A 419 16.40 -0.73 -6.93
N THR A 420 15.90 -0.94 -8.17
CA THR A 420 15.11 0.03 -8.92
C THR A 420 13.62 -0.26 -8.74
N GLY A 421 12.74 0.28 -9.59
CA GLY A 421 11.32 -0.08 -9.57
C GLY A 421 11.03 -1.49 -10.09
N ASP A 422 11.85 -1.99 -11.00
CA ASP A 422 11.68 -3.31 -11.61
C ASP A 422 12.21 -4.40 -10.66
N PRO A 423 11.48 -5.50 -10.41
CA PRO A 423 11.96 -6.60 -9.56
C PRO A 423 13.12 -7.38 -10.24
N ALA A 424 13.80 -8.22 -9.48
CA ALA A 424 15.04 -8.88 -9.90
C ALA A 424 14.93 -9.72 -11.18
N GLN A 425 13.73 -10.20 -11.51
CA GLN A 425 13.47 -10.99 -12.73
C GLN A 425 13.25 -10.15 -13.98
N GLU A 426 13.11 -8.84 -13.86
CA GLU A 426 12.78 -7.92 -14.95
C GLU A 426 13.98 -7.07 -15.35
N GLU A 427 13.92 -6.51 -16.56
CA GLU A 427 14.94 -5.61 -17.08
C GLU A 427 14.97 -4.31 -16.28
N GLN A 428 16.07 -4.09 -15.56
CA GLN A 428 16.22 -2.98 -14.64
C GLN A 428 16.21 -1.62 -15.37
N GLY A 429 15.17 -0.83 -15.13
CA GLY A 429 14.97 0.48 -15.73
C GLY A 429 13.90 0.53 -16.82
N LEU A 430 13.32 -0.62 -17.23
CA LEU A 430 12.29 -0.65 -18.28
C LEU A 430 11.03 0.10 -17.85
N ASN A 431 10.49 -0.20 -16.68
CA ASN A 431 9.30 0.43 -16.12
C ASN A 431 9.62 1.39 -14.96
N SER A 432 10.86 1.35 -14.43
CA SER A 432 11.26 2.21 -13.32
C SER A 432 11.09 3.70 -13.63
N VAL A 433 10.51 4.44 -12.68
CA VAL A 433 10.43 5.91 -12.70
C VAL A 433 11.53 6.45 -11.81
N PHE A 434 12.55 7.06 -12.42
CA PHE A 434 13.66 7.66 -11.70
C PHE A 434 13.38 9.13 -11.35
N ALA A 435 14.04 9.66 -10.34
CA ALA A 435 13.93 11.06 -9.96
C ALA A 435 14.33 12.05 -11.08
N THR A 436 15.05 11.55 -12.07
CA THR A 436 15.43 12.30 -13.29
C THR A 436 14.33 12.33 -14.35
N ASP A 437 13.29 11.51 -14.25
CA ASP A 437 12.15 11.47 -15.18
C ASP A 437 11.16 12.58 -14.84
N THR A 438 11.63 13.84 -14.92
CA THR A 438 10.91 15.02 -14.40
C THR A 438 9.62 15.30 -15.13
N THR A 439 9.50 14.94 -16.41
CA THR A 439 8.29 15.12 -17.20
C THR A 439 7.12 14.28 -16.70
N CYS A 440 7.38 13.02 -16.32
CA CYS A 440 6.38 12.14 -15.68
C CYS A 440 5.92 12.71 -14.33
N LEU A 441 6.84 13.28 -13.55
CA LEU A 441 6.61 13.71 -12.17
C LEU A 441 5.91 15.07 -12.05
N LEU A 442 5.90 15.88 -13.11
CA LEU A 442 5.19 17.17 -13.12
C LEU A 442 3.68 17.03 -12.94
N TYR A 443 3.11 15.89 -13.26
CA TYR A 443 1.65 15.65 -13.22
C TYR A 443 1.14 15.07 -11.90
N THR A 444 2.02 14.82 -10.95
CA THR A 444 1.63 14.26 -9.64
C THR A 444 1.25 15.33 -8.63
N SER A 445 1.58 16.60 -8.91
CA SER A 445 1.42 17.72 -7.96
C SER A 445 0.09 18.48 -8.06
N ASP A 446 -0.74 18.23 -9.09
CA ASP A 446 -2.05 18.86 -9.33
C ASP A 446 -3.22 17.96 -8.87
#